data_61f6f1d283cbbf7f896dd1e5ba1d136b
#
_entry.id   61f6f1d283cbbf7f896dd1e5ba1d136b
#
_cell.length_a   1.000
_cell.length_b   1.000
_cell.length_c   1.000
_cell.angle_alpha   90.00
_cell.angle_beta   90.00
_cell.angle_gamma   90.00
#
_symmetry.space_group_name_H-M   'P 1'
#
loop_
_entity.id
_entity.type
_entity.pdbx_description
1 polymer ?
#
loop_
_entity_poly.entity_id
_entity_poly.type
_entity_poly.pdbx_seq_one_letter_code
_entity_poly.pdbx_strand_id
1 'polypeptide(L)'
;MTKPMKTLGEYLRELRELKDISVRELARQLEVSAAFLSDVELGRRHPSEEVLGRLATLLGTTTEDLRKYDARPPMQELKRLAASDPAMGFALRKVVDGGVSAKDLLEFLNQRSERKE
;
A
#
# COMPACT_ATOMS: atom_id res chain seq x y z
N MET A 1 -9.70 21.97 -0.41
CA MET A 1 -10.19 20.70 -0.88
C MET A 1 -9.07 19.69 -1.02
N THR A 2 -9.14 18.58 -0.30
CA THR A 2 -8.07 17.59 -0.32
C THR A 2 -8.24 16.70 -1.54
N LYS A 3 -7.19 16.60 -2.32
CA LYS A 3 -7.17 15.69 -3.44
C LYS A 3 -7.22 14.25 -2.92
N PRO A 4 -8.08 13.38 -3.46
CA PRO A 4 -8.08 12.00 -3.00
C PRO A 4 -6.72 11.37 -3.21
N MET A 5 -6.33 10.50 -2.29
CA MET A 5 -5.06 9.80 -2.41
C MET A 5 -5.09 8.88 -3.63
N LYS A 6 -3.99 8.85 -4.36
CA LYS A 6 -3.83 7.87 -5.44
C LYS A 6 -3.84 6.47 -4.88
N THR A 7 -4.41 5.56 -5.63
CA THR A 7 -4.27 4.14 -5.32
C THR A 7 -2.91 3.65 -5.81
N LEU A 8 -2.49 2.49 -5.30
CA LEU A 8 -1.26 1.87 -5.79
C LEU A 8 -1.33 1.64 -7.29
N GLY A 9 -2.47 1.15 -7.79
CA GLY A 9 -2.63 0.89 -9.22
C GLY A 9 -2.49 2.16 -10.06
N GLU A 10 -3.09 3.25 -9.59
CA GLU A 10 -2.98 4.54 -10.28
C GLU A 10 -1.53 5.04 -10.30
N TYR A 11 -0.83 4.89 -9.20
CA TYR A 11 0.56 5.30 -9.12
C TYR A 11 1.45 4.45 -10.02
N LEU A 12 1.24 3.15 -10.04
CA LEU A 12 1.98 2.26 -10.94
C LEU A 12 1.77 2.64 -12.40
N ARG A 13 0.52 2.93 -12.76
CA ARG A 13 0.20 3.37 -14.12
C ARG A 13 0.91 4.67 -14.45
N GLU A 14 0.90 5.62 -13.53
CA GLU A 14 1.58 6.91 -13.73
C GLU A 14 3.07 6.71 -13.98
N LEU A 15 3.73 5.89 -13.15
CA LEU A 15 5.15 5.60 -13.33
C LEU A 15 5.43 4.90 -14.65
N ARG A 16 4.56 3.98 -15.04
CA ARG A 16 4.68 3.27 -16.30
C ARG A 16 4.57 4.25 -17.48
N GLU A 17 3.59 5.14 -17.42
CA GLU A 17 3.38 6.12 -18.49
C GLU A 17 4.53 7.12 -18.59
N LEU A 18 5.12 7.47 -17.47
CA LEU A 18 6.29 8.33 -17.46
C LEU A 18 7.48 7.69 -18.16
N LYS A 19 7.57 6.37 -18.14
CA LYS A 19 8.61 5.64 -18.86
C LYS A 19 8.21 5.29 -20.28
N ASP A 20 7.01 5.69 -20.67
CA ASP A 20 6.50 5.47 -22.02
C ASP A 20 6.52 4.00 -22.45
N ILE A 21 6.13 3.12 -21.53
CA ILE A 21 6.01 1.69 -21.82
C ILE A 21 4.57 1.25 -21.68
N SER A 22 4.18 0.27 -22.51
CA SER A 22 2.82 -0.26 -22.50
C SER A 22 2.64 -1.26 -21.36
N VAL A 23 1.37 -1.55 -21.04
CA VAL A 23 1.04 -2.62 -20.08
C VAL A 23 1.66 -3.93 -20.54
N ARG A 24 1.56 -4.24 -21.82
CA ARG A 24 2.14 -5.46 -22.38
C ARG A 24 3.64 -5.56 -22.16
N GLU A 25 4.34 -4.47 -22.43
CA GLU A 25 5.79 -4.46 -22.31
C GLU A 25 6.21 -4.61 -20.84
N LEU A 26 5.55 -3.89 -19.93
CA LEU A 26 5.87 -4.02 -18.52
C LEU A 26 5.54 -5.43 -18.00
N ALA A 27 4.40 -5.99 -18.42
CA ALA A 27 4.03 -7.34 -18.03
C ALA A 27 5.06 -8.35 -18.51
N ARG A 28 5.55 -8.17 -19.73
CA ARG A 28 6.59 -9.05 -20.29
C ARG A 28 7.86 -8.99 -19.43
N GLN A 29 8.28 -7.79 -19.06
CA GLN A 29 9.47 -7.62 -18.23
C GLN A 29 9.29 -8.19 -16.81
N LEU A 30 8.06 -8.15 -16.30
CA LEU A 30 7.74 -8.74 -15.00
C LEU A 30 7.51 -10.25 -15.07
N GLU A 31 7.39 -10.80 -16.26
CA GLU A 31 7.05 -12.20 -16.49
C GLU A 31 5.67 -12.55 -15.91
N VAL A 32 4.71 -11.65 -16.11
CA VAL A 32 3.31 -11.87 -15.73
C VAL A 32 2.44 -11.60 -16.96
N SER A 33 1.17 -11.97 -16.88
CA SER A 33 0.25 -11.69 -17.99
C SER A 33 -0.12 -10.21 -18.02
N ALA A 34 -0.42 -9.70 -19.21
CA ALA A 34 -0.91 -8.35 -19.36
C ALA A 34 -2.24 -8.16 -18.61
N ALA A 35 -3.08 -9.20 -18.60
CA ALA A 35 -4.35 -9.16 -17.87
C ALA A 35 -4.12 -8.98 -16.36
N PHE A 36 -3.14 -9.69 -15.80
CA PHE A 36 -2.80 -9.55 -14.39
C PHE A 36 -2.34 -8.12 -14.09
N LEU A 37 -1.43 -7.59 -14.89
CA LEU A 37 -0.92 -6.24 -14.64
C LEU A 37 -2.02 -5.18 -14.81
N SER A 38 -2.89 -5.36 -15.80
CA SER A 38 -4.04 -4.48 -15.99
C SER A 38 -4.93 -4.48 -14.75
N ASP A 39 -5.19 -5.67 -14.19
CA ASP A 39 -5.99 -5.79 -12.97
C ASP A 39 -5.31 -5.11 -11.77
N VAL A 40 -3.99 -5.19 -11.69
CA VAL A 40 -3.26 -4.50 -10.62
C VAL A 40 -3.43 -2.98 -10.76
N GLU A 41 -3.30 -2.45 -11.98
CA GLU A 41 -3.45 -1.02 -12.20
C GLU A 41 -4.88 -0.54 -11.92
N LEU A 42 -5.86 -1.40 -12.16
CA LEU A 42 -7.27 -1.07 -11.89
C LEU A 42 -7.69 -1.31 -10.44
N GLY A 43 -6.79 -1.84 -9.62
CA GLY A 43 -7.08 -2.10 -8.21
C GLY A 43 -7.85 -3.37 -7.96
N ARG A 44 -7.98 -4.24 -8.96
CA ARG A 44 -8.69 -5.52 -8.83
C ARG A 44 -7.83 -6.62 -8.24
N ARG A 45 -6.52 -6.46 -8.31
CA ARG A 45 -5.57 -7.40 -7.76
C ARG A 45 -4.44 -6.66 -7.07
N HIS A 46 -3.85 -7.32 -6.08
CA HIS A 46 -2.67 -6.77 -5.40
C HIS A 46 -1.45 -7.60 -5.78
N PRO A 47 -0.33 -6.95 -6.09
CA PRO A 47 0.89 -7.70 -6.38
C PRO A 47 1.48 -8.29 -5.11
N SER A 48 2.15 -9.44 -5.24
CA SER A 48 2.90 -10.02 -4.15
C SER A 48 4.10 -9.11 -3.81
N GLU A 49 4.73 -9.34 -2.67
CA GLU A 49 5.93 -8.59 -2.29
C GLU A 49 7.03 -8.74 -3.34
N GLU A 50 7.18 -9.94 -3.89
CA GLU A 50 8.17 -10.18 -4.93
C GLU A 50 7.89 -9.38 -6.18
N VAL A 51 6.63 -9.39 -6.65
CA VAL A 51 6.23 -8.62 -7.82
C VAL A 51 6.37 -7.13 -7.57
N LEU A 52 6.01 -6.69 -6.36
CA LEU A 52 6.13 -5.28 -5.99
C LEU A 52 7.59 -4.82 -6.05
N GLY A 53 8.52 -5.64 -5.55
CA GLY A 53 9.94 -5.34 -5.61
C GLY A 53 10.45 -5.24 -7.05
N ARG A 54 9.99 -6.14 -7.92
CA ARG A 54 10.38 -6.11 -9.33
C ARG A 54 9.78 -4.92 -10.05
N LEU A 55 8.53 -4.56 -9.73
CA LEU A 55 7.92 -3.34 -10.26
C LEU A 55 8.72 -2.11 -9.88
N ALA A 56 9.14 -2.02 -8.61
CA ALA A 56 9.92 -0.89 -8.13
C ALA A 56 11.20 -0.75 -8.94
N THR A 57 11.92 -1.84 -9.13
CA THR A 57 13.16 -1.84 -9.91
C THR A 57 12.93 -1.41 -11.35
N LEU A 58 11.92 -1.98 -11.99
CA LEU A 58 11.63 -1.68 -13.41
C LEU A 58 11.14 -0.26 -13.61
N LEU A 59 10.41 0.28 -12.63
CA LEU A 59 9.86 1.62 -12.72
C LEU A 59 10.77 2.70 -12.14
N GLY A 60 11.93 2.30 -11.62
CA GLY A 60 12.94 3.25 -11.14
C GLY A 60 12.60 3.88 -9.80
N THR A 61 11.92 3.14 -8.94
CA THR A 61 11.57 3.61 -7.61
C THR A 61 11.93 2.53 -6.58
N THR A 62 11.42 2.67 -5.36
CA THR A 62 11.70 1.72 -4.28
C THR A 62 10.41 1.03 -3.85
N THR A 63 10.55 -0.13 -3.21
CA THR A 63 9.42 -0.85 -2.66
C THR A 63 8.72 0.00 -1.59
N GLU A 64 9.49 0.69 -0.76
CA GLU A 64 8.93 1.58 0.26
C GLU A 64 8.06 2.67 -0.34
N ASP A 65 8.50 3.24 -1.47
CA ASP A 65 7.73 4.26 -2.17
C ASP A 65 6.39 3.69 -2.63
N LEU A 66 6.40 2.49 -3.22
CA LEU A 66 5.17 1.86 -3.68
C LEU A 66 4.24 1.51 -2.52
N ARG A 67 4.78 1.07 -1.40
CA ARG A 67 3.98 0.70 -0.23
C ARG A 67 3.20 1.87 0.35
N LYS A 68 3.63 3.09 0.13
CA LYS A 68 2.90 4.27 0.60
C LYS A 68 1.50 4.35 0.01
N TYR A 69 1.29 3.73 -1.13
CA TYR A 69 0.00 3.74 -1.82
C TYR A 69 -0.80 2.46 -1.61
N ASP A 70 -0.26 1.50 -0.87
CA ASP A 70 -0.94 0.24 -0.60
C ASP A 70 -1.88 0.45 0.60
N ALA A 71 -3.17 0.40 0.33
CA ALA A 71 -4.18 0.63 1.35
C ALA A 71 -4.55 -0.63 2.14
N ARG A 72 -3.91 -1.77 1.83
CA ARG A 72 -4.21 -3.01 2.57
C ARG A 72 -3.61 -2.96 3.96
N PRO A 73 -4.39 -3.35 4.98
CA PRO A 73 -3.83 -3.44 6.32
C PRO A 73 -2.73 -4.51 6.39
N PRO A 74 -1.67 -4.30 7.18
CA PRO A 74 -0.62 -5.31 7.34
C PRO A 74 -1.08 -6.40 8.31
N MET A 75 -1.95 -7.28 7.82
CA MET A 75 -2.67 -8.25 8.67
C MET A 75 -1.75 -9.21 9.41
N GLN A 76 -0.68 -9.66 8.77
CA GLN A 76 0.26 -10.58 9.42
C GLN A 76 0.94 -9.93 10.60
N GLU A 77 1.41 -8.71 10.41
CA GLU A 77 2.08 -7.94 11.46
C GLU A 77 1.11 -7.61 12.59
N LEU A 78 -0.12 -7.24 12.26
CA LEU A 78 -1.13 -6.96 13.27
C LEU A 78 -1.45 -8.19 14.13
N LYS A 79 -1.57 -9.35 13.48
CA LYS A 79 -1.81 -10.60 14.20
C LYS A 79 -0.65 -10.94 15.13
N ARG A 80 0.57 -10.75 14.66
CA ARG A 80 1.75 -11.04 15.46
C ARG A 80 1.85 -10.11 16.67
N LEU A 81 1.61 -8.82 16.45
CA LEU A 81 1.63 -7.83 17.53
C LEU A 81 0.56 -8.15 18.58
N ALA A 82 -0.64 -8.50 18.13
CA ALA A 82 -1.74 -8.84 19.05
C ALA A 82 -1.44 -10.11 19.84
N ALA A 83 -0.76 -11.07 19.20
CA ALA A 83 -0.40 -12.33 19.88
C ALA A 83 0.67 -12.13 20.94
N SER A 84 1.63 -11.24 20.69
CA SER A 84 2.73 -10.99 21.62
C SER A 84 2.36 -9.98 22.72
N ASP A 85 1.35 -9.15 22.48
CA ASP A 85 0.92 -8.12 23.42
C ASP A 85 -0.60 -8.04 23.42
N PRO A 86 -1.26 -8.68 24.41
CA PRO A 86 -2.73 -8.66 24.48
C PRO A 86 -3.32 -7.25 24.54
N ALA A 87 -2.58 -6.28 25.10
CA ALA A 87 -3.05 -4.89 25.14
C ALA A 87 -3.17 -4.32 23.74
N MET A 88 -2.29 -4.72 22.82
CA MET A 88 -2.37 -4.29 21.43
C MET A 88 -3.63 -4.84 20.75
N GLY A 89 -3.94 -6.11 20.97
CA GLY A 89 -5.16 -6.70 20.43
C GLY A 89 -6.40 -6.00 20.96
N PHE A 90 -6.40 -5.67 22.24
CA PHE A 90 -7.50 -4.96 22.88
C PHE A 90 -7.67 -3.57 22.26
N ALA A 91 -6.56 -2.86 22.07
CA ALA A 91 -6.59 -1.52 21.49
C ALA A 91 -7.13 -1.54 20.05
N LEU A 92 -6.70 -2.51 19.25
CA LEU A 92 -7.18 -2.64 17.88
C LEU A 92 -8.67 -2.93 17.83
N ARG A 93 -9.15 -3.79 18.73
CA ARG A 93 -10.59 -4.07 18.83
C ARG A 93 -11.37 -2.81 19.18
N LYS A 94 -10.84 -1.97 20.06
CA LYS A 94 -11.50 -0.72 20.42
C LYS A 94 -11.56 0.26 19.26
N VAL A 95 -10.55 0.28 18.40
CA VAL A 95 -10.58 1.10 17.20
C VAL A 95 -11.74 0.69 16.30
N VAL A 96 -11.89 -0.63 16.10
CA VAL A 96 -12.95 -1.16 15.24
C VAL A 96 -14.33 -0.91 15.85
N ASP A 97 -14.50 -1.30 17.11
CA ASP A 97 -15.80 -1.22 17.79
C ASP A 97 -16.21 0.22 18.07
N GLY A 98 -15.25 1.09 18.32
CA GLY A 98 -15.52 2.50 18.63
C GLY A 98 -15.78 3.37 17.41
N GLY A 99 -15.66 2.82 16.22
CA GLY A 99 -15.91 3.59 14.99
C GLY A 99 -14.94 4.75 14.80
N VAL A 100 -13.70 4.58 15.23
CA VAL A 100 -12.67 5.62 15.07
C VAL A 100 -12.42 5.84 13.57
N SER A 101 -12.47 7.10 13.15
CA SER A 101 -12.26 7.43 11.75
C SER A 101 -10.76 7.37 11.40
N ALA A 102 -10.48 7.18 10.10
CA ALA A 102 -9.10 7.22 9.64
C ALA A 102 -8.46 8.56 9.95
N LYS A 103 -9.23 9.63 9.81
CA LYS A 103 -8.75 10.99 10.10
C LYS A 103 -8.30 11.12 11.55
N ASP A 104 -9.14 10.65 12.48
CA ASP A 104 -8.83 10.73 13.92
C ASP A 104 -7.59 9.92 14.27
N LEU A 105 -7.50 8.72 13.69
CA LEU A 105 -6.35 7.85 13.95
C LEU A 105 -5.05 8.45 13.41
N LEU A 106 -5.10 8.99 12.21
CA LEU A 106 -3.93 9.64 11.61
C LEU A 106 -3.51 10.87 12.39
N GLU A 107 -4.46 11.66 12.86
CA GLU A 107 -4.16 12.84 13.70
C GLU A 107 -3.46 12.42 14.99
N PHE A 108 -3.96 11.39 15.64
CA PHE A 108 -3.35 10.86 16.86
C PHE A 108 -1.90 10.44 16.61
N LEU A 109 -1.66 9.70 15.53
CA LEU A 109 -0.33 9.24 15.20
C LEU A 109 0.62 10.39 14.87
N ASN A 110 0.13 11.39 14.18
CA ASN A 110 0.93 12.58 13.86
C ASN A 110 1.31 13.37 15.09
N GLN A 111 0.37 13.58 16.01
CA GLN A 111 0.63 14.26 17.27
C GLN A 111 1.68 13.54 18.10
N ARG A 112 1.59 12.21 18.12
CA ARG A 112 2.55 11.40 18.84
C ARG A 112 3.95 11.51 18.24
N SER A 113 4.03 11.55 16.93
CA SER A 113 5.31 11.70 16.24
C SER A 113 5.98 13.04 16.58
N GLU A 114 5.19 14.11 16.66
CA GLU A 114 5.69 15.42 17.03
C GLU A 114 6.21 15.47 18.48
N ARG A 115 5.58 14.70 19.37
CA ARG A 115 5.97 14.66 20.78
C ARG A 115 7.26 13.91 21.06
N LYS A 116 7.75 13.16 20.10
CA LYS A 116 8.96 12.36 20.28
C LYS A 116 10.26 13.14 20.18
N GLU A 117 10.20 14.38 19.84
CA GLU A 117 11.39 15.23 19.74
C GLU A 117 11.84 15.80 21.07
#